data_aa35f5721125580665f86e910fb99d24
#
_entry.id   aa35f5721125580665f86e910fb99d24
#
_cell.length_a   1.000
_cell.length_b   1.000
_cell.length_c   1.000
_cell.angle_alpha   90.00
_cell.angle_beta   90.00
_cell.angle_gamma   90.00
#
_symmetry.space_group_name_H-M   'P 1'
#
loop_
_entity.id
_entity.type
_entity.pdbx_description
1 polymer ?
#
loop_
_entity_poly.entity_id
_entity_poly.type
_entity_poly.pdbx_seq_one_letter_code
_entity_poly.pdbx_strand_id
1 'polypeptide(L)'
;MEKQPPAGRLTARNTPPIGIVEELVPIAVWPIANGHYIVDMGKNSAGFEKLILRDTTPDMAGRKIVIYPAETLGEDGGVDQYSCTQGDPGTICDTYWIRGKGAEEWQPRFCYHGFRYLEVEGFPGVPSRDNFRGYRLRVLNEQTGSFESSDKVLSAIDRITTRSIECNMMSVFTDCPQIEKLGWLETTNLMFFSMSQSYDIRAWMGKILRDILDSQYANGYIPAIAPEFQRISGLAHAPNWSGVCALMPWDYYEAYGDTGLLEKAYPAMKRYVSYLEEETRPDKYILYHIQMGDWGAFDTTTPRELVGSCAFYNIVDVTARTAVLLGKPKEAEEYRTLAEKIRHSVNKRFYHPETGVYGSGSEASFACPLYAGVVEEQNIPRTVELLVEEVHRKGDHLSTGEVGLKQLFTALARYGRSDVVYRIVTNRTQPSYWYFVDRGATTLPEYWDMERSQNHAMMGHVKEWFSRYLAGIDFLEPAYRRIRIRPCLPEGVEHARATVPSPYGQISFAWKQGRTGLACELEVPFGTQAQVWLPIEGEQELTVNGQRKADARMAGEGLLDVGTFSRGRYSILLKKA
;
A
#
# COMPACT_ATOMS: atom_id res chain seq x y z
N MET A 1 -17.46 -27.70 -30.39
CA MET A 1 -18.39 -27.43 -29.28
C MET A 1 -18.50 -25.92 -29.12
N GLU A 2 -19.63 -25.34 -29.41
CA GLU A 2 -19.90 -23.96 -29.02
C GLU A 2 -20.00 -23.92 -27.49
N LYS A 3 -19.07 -23.22 -26.87
CA LYS A 3 -19.16 -22.94 -25.43
C LYS A 3 -20.17 -21.80 -25.27
N GLN A 4 -21.09 -21.94 -24.31
CA GLN A 4 -21.97 -20.84 -23.95
C GLN A 4 -21.10 -19.64 -23.54
N PRO A 5 -21.43 -18.42 -24.01
CA PRO A 5 -20.71 -17.22 -23.53
C PRO A 5 -20.86 -17.05 -22.02
N PRO A 6 -19.91 -16.40 -21.34
CA PRO A 6 -20.06 -16.12 -19.93
C PRO A 6 -21.35 -15.32 -19.68
N ALA A 7 -22.05 -15.66 -18.61
CA ALA A 7 -23.22 -14.91 -18.17
C ALA A 7 -22.79 -13.48 -17.76
N GLY A 8 -23.63 -12.50 -18.06
CA GLY A 8 -23.39 -11.13 -17.66
C GLY A 8 -23.85 -10.10 -18.70
N ARG A 9 -23.86 -8.85 -18.30
CA ARG A 9 -24.17 -7.72 -19.18
C ARG A 9 -22.87 -7.06 -19.63
N LEU A 10 -22.69 -6.89 -20.94
CA LEU A 10 -21.60 -6.11 -21.48
C LEU A 10 -21.79 -4.64 -21.13
N THR A 11 -20.78 -4.03 -20.54
CA THR A 11 -20.74 -2.60 -20.18
C THR A 11 -19.50 -1.95 -20.78
N ALA A 12 -19.58 -0.64 -21.02
CA ALA A 12 -18.40 0.11 -21.42
C ALA A 12 -17.37 0.12 -20.29
N ARG A 13 -16.10 0.00 -20.64
CA ARG A 13 -15.00 0.17 -19.70
C ARG A 13 -14.95 1.65 -19.24
N ASN A 14 -14.92 1.85 -17.95
CA ASN A 14 -14.85 3.17 -17.32
C ASN A 14 -13.52 3.42 -16.57
N THR A 15 -12.52 2.57 -16.80
CA THR A 15 -11.17 2.74 -16.24
C THR A 15 -10.17 2.99 -17.36
N PRO A 16 -9.01 3.62 -17.08
CA PRO A 16 -7.91 3.66 -18.03
C PRO A 16 -7.53 2.23 -18.47
N PRO A 17 -6.98 2.06 -19.70
CA PRO A 17 -6.55 0.74 -20.18
C PRO A 17 -5.34 0.25 -19.39
N ILE A 18 -5.13 -1.07 -19.39
CA ILE A 18 -3.82 -1.64 -19.10
C ILE A 18 -2.96 -1.42 -20.36
N GLY A 19 -1.77 -0.88 -20.16
CA GLY A 19 -0.84 -0.57 -21.24
C GLY A 19 0.62 -0.69 -20.81
N ILE A 20 1.51 -0.64 -21.79
CA ILE A 20 2.95 -0.67 -21.58
C ILE A 20 3.38 0.68 -21.02
N VAL A 21 4.12 0.64 -19.90
CA VAL A 21 4.65 1.84 -19.23
C VAL A 21 6.18 1.88 -19.18
N GLU A 22 6.86 0.75 -19.42
CA GLU A 22 8.32 0.66 -19.46
C GLU A 22 8.74 -0.45 -20.41
N GLU A 23 9.76 -0.19 -21.24
CA GLU A 23 10.48 -1.21 -21.96
C GLU A 23 11.75 -1.57 -21.17
N LEU A 24 11.95 -2.85 -20.91
CA LEU A 24 13.11 -3.39 -20.23
C LEU A 24 14.07 -3.96 -21.27
N VAL A 25 15.29 -3.45 -21.28
CA VAL A 25 16.40 -4.00 -22.06
C VAL A 25 17.21 -4.90 -21.13
N PRO A 26 17.48 -6.16 -21.49
CA PRO A 26 18.27 -7.04 -20.66
C PRO A 26 19.64 -6.44 -20.30
N ILE A 27 20.04 -6.56 -19.04
CA ILE A 27 21.36 -6.11 -18.58
C ILE A 27 22.43 -7.18 -18.81
N ALA A 28 22.04 -8.46 -18.85
CA ALA A 28 22.94 -9.59 -19.08
C ALA A 28 22.23 -10.77 -19.75
N VAL A 29 22.99 -11.59 -20.47
CA VAL A 29 22.61 -12.91 -20.98
C VAL A 29 23.80 -13.83 -20.80
N TRP A 30 23.58 -15.03 -20.24
CA TRP A 30 24.65 -16.01 -20.03
C TRP A 30 24.13 -17.45 -20.12
N PRO A 31 24.97 -18.42 -20.56
CA PRO A 31 24.63 -19.84 -20.59
C PRO A 31 24.64 -20.46 -19.19
N ILE A 32 23.83 -21.51 -19.00
CA ILE A 32 23.86 -22.38 -17.82
C ILE A 32 24.11 -23.84 -18.20
N ALA A 33 24.36 -24.70 -17.20
CA ALA A 33 24.90 -26.05 -17.38
C ALA A 33 24.04 -26.98 -18.24
N ASN A 34 22.72 -26.79 -18.28
CA ASN A 34 21.77 -27.61 -19.07
C ASN A 34 21.69 -27.21 -20.55
N GLY A 35 22.50 -26.25 -21.00
CA GLY A 35 22.46 -25.73 -22.37
C GLY A 35 21.41 -24.64 -22.59
N HIS A 36 20.74 -24.19 -21.56
CA HIS A 36 19.84 -23.04 -21.59
C HIS A 36 20.60 -21.72 -21.37
N TYR A 37 19.86 -20.63 -21.48
CA TYR A 37 20.40 -19.29 -21.24
C TYR A 37 19.53 -18.55 -20.23
N ILE A 38 20.16 -17.79 -19.35
CA ILE A 38 19.47 -16.82 -18.48
C ILE A 38 19.55 -15.43 -19.08
N VAL A 39 18.44 -14.73 -19.08
CA VAL A 39 18.31 -13.33 -19.44
C VAL A 39 17.90 -12.54 -18.20
N ASP A 40 18.74 -11.61 -17.72
CA ASP A 40 18.41 -10.72 -16.60
C ASP A 40 17.88 -9.39 -17.13
N MET A 41 16.63 -9.07 -16.82
CA MET A 41 16.00 -7.78 -17.14
C MET A 41 16.40 -6.66 -16.18
N GLY A 42 17.18 -6.96 -15.15
CA GLY A 42 17.70 -5.99 -14.17
C GLY A 42 16.70 -5.55 -13.12
N LYS A 43 15.41 -5.72 -13.35
CA LYS A 43 14.35 -5.31 -12.44
C LYS A 43 13.20 -6.30 -12.47
N ASN A 44 12.68 -6.66 -11.30
CA ASN A 44 11.43 -7.41 -11.20
C ASN A 44 10.25 -6.55 -11.69
N SER A 45 9.36 -7.12 -12.46
CA SER A 45 8.29 -6.40 -13.16
C SER A 45 7.08 -7.30 -13.41
N ALA A 46 5.93 -6.70 -13.62
CA ALA A 46 4.73 -7.37 -14.10
C ALA A 46 4.51 -7.04 -15.58
N GLY A 47 4.50 -8.04 -16.44
CA GLY A 47 4.36 -7.82 -17.87
C GLY A 47 4.66 -9.05 -18.71
N PHE A 48 5.22 -8.85 -19.87
CA PHE A 48 5.57 -9.94 -20.79
C PHE A 48 6.90 -9.68 -21.49
N GLU A 49 7.50 -10.74 -21.99
CA GLU A 49 8.71 -10.70 -22.78
C GLU A 49 8.39 -10.62 -24.28
N LYS A 50 9.36 -10.16 -25.05
CA LYS A 50 9.38 -10.21 -26.51
C LYS A 50 10.65 -10.92 -26.98
N LEU A 51 10.46 -11.93 -27.81
CA LEU A 51 11.53 -12.67 -28.51
C LEU A 51 11.76 -12.05 -29.89
N ILE A 52 13.01 -11.84 -30.24
CA ILE A 52 13.48 -11.28 -31.53
C ILE A 52 14.50 -12.21 -32.14
N LEU A 53 14.14 -12.87 -33.23
CA LEU A 53 15.03 -13.73 -34.01
C LEU A 53 15.36 -13.02 -35.33
N ARG A 54 16.63 -12.98 -35.73
CA ARG A 54 17.06 -12.20 -36.91
C ARG A 54 17.28 -13.07 -38.15
N ASP A 55 17.85 -14.26 -37.98
CA ASP A 55 18.41 -15.06 -39.07
C ASP A 55 17.87 -16.50 -39.02
N THR A 56 16.56 -16.68 -38.92
CA THR A 56 15.96 -18.01 -38.97
C THR A 56 15.96 -18.55 -40.40
N THR A 57 16.26 -19.84 -40.53
CA THR A 57 16.32 -20.54 -41.82
C THR A 57 15.25 -21.62 -41.91
N PRO A 58 14.85 -22.08 -43.12
CA PRO A 58 13.82 -23.08 -43.28
C PRO A 58 14.05 -24.40 -42.53
N ASP A 59 15.31 -24.79 -42.29
CA ASP A 59 15.68 -25.97 -41.50
C ASP A 59 15.47 -25.81 -40.00
N MET A 60 15.31 -24.57 -39.52
CA MET A 60 14.90 -24.28 -38.15
C MET A 60 13.39 -24.31 -37.94
N ALA A 61 12.60 -24.36 -39.02
CA ALA A 61 11.15 -24.36 -38.90
C ALA A 61 10.64 -25.54 -38.07
N GLY A 62 9.74 -25.25 -37.14
CA GLY A 62 9.19 -26.25 -36.22
C GLY A 62 10.06 -26.51 -34.99
N ARG A 63 11.24 -25.90 -34.85
CA ARG A 63 11.99 -25.96 -33.60
C ARG A 63 11.28 -25.12 -32.55
N LYS A 64 11.29 -25.64 -31.33
CA LYS A 64 10.63 -25.05 -30.18
C LYS A 64 11.60 -24.21 -29.34
N ILE A 65 11.21 -23.00 -29.00
CA ILE A 65 11.85 -22.20 -27.97
C ILE A 65 10.88 -22.13 -26.78
N VAL A 66 11.36 -22.42 -25.57
CA VAL A 66 10.58 -22.29 -24.33
C VAL A 66 11.23 -21.21 -23.47
N ILE A 67 10.41 -20.33 -22.91
CA ILE A 67 10.82 -19.25 -22.04
C ILE A 67 10.13 -19.44 -20.69
N TYR A 68 10.93 -19.56 -19.63
CA TYR A 68 10.47 -19.72 -18.25
C TYR A 68 10.69 -18.41 -17.50
N PRO A 69 9.65 -17.59 -17.23
CA PRO A 69 9.77 -16.38 -16.45
C PRO A 69 9.87 -16.72 -14.96
N ALA A 70 10.72 -15.99 -14.23
CA ALA A 70 10.82 -16.08 -12.78
C ALA A 70 11.34 -14.79 -12.15
N GLU A 71 11.11 -14.64 -10.85
CA GLU A 71 11.58 -13.50 -10.07
C GLU A 71 12.99 -13.70 -9.53
N THR A 72 13.39 -14.95 -9.30
CA THR A 72 14.64 -15.36 -8.65
C THR A 72 15.36 -16.45 -9.43
N LEU A 73 16.63 -16.66 -9.08
CA LEU A 73 17.46 -17.77 -9.58
C LEU A 73 17.66 -18.80 -8.47
N GLY A 74 17.67 -20.07 -8.85
CA GLY A 74 18.03 -21.18 -7.98
C GLY A 74 19.54 -21.33 -7.77
N GLU A 75 19.93 -22.20 -6.86
CA GLU A 75 21.34 -22.49 -6.55
C GLU A 75 22.10 -23.11 -7.73
N ASP A 76 21.40 -23.78 -8.63
CA ASP A 76 21.93 -24.36 -9.86
C ASP A 76 22.16 -23.32 -10.97
N GLY A 77 21.75 -22.07 -10.72
CA GLY A 77 21.84 -20.94 -11.67
C GLY A 77 20.71 -20.88 -12.68
N GLY A 78 19.78 -21.83 -12.70
CA GLY A 78 18.53 -21.76 -13.44
C GLY A 78 17.50 -20.84 -12.76
N VAL A 79 16.34 -20.63 -13.39
CA VAL A 79 15.27 -19.87 -12.75
C VAL A 79 14.63 -20.68 -11.62
N ASP A 80 14.38 -20.01 -10.50
CA ASP A 80 13.55 -20.55 -9.42
C ASP A 80 12.11 -20.06 -9.57
N GLN A 81 11.22 -20.97 -9.92
CA GLN A 81 9.79 -20.67 -10.06
C GLN A 81 8.97 -20.92 -8.78
N TYR A 82 9.61 -21.21 -7.66
CA TYR A 82 8.88 -21.39 -6.39
C TYR A 82 8.03 -20.16 -6.04
N SER A 83 8.60 -18.96 -6.22
CA SER A 83 7.87 -17.69 -6.03
C SER A 83 6.73 -17.45 -7.04
N CYS A 84 6.65 -18.24 -8.10
CA CYS A 84 5.67 -18.07 -9.18
C CYS A 84 4.59 -19.16 -9.21
N THR A 85 4.80 -20.31 -8.53
CA THR A 85 3.97 -21.53 -8.69
C THR A 85 3.48 -22.10 -7.37
N GLN A 86 3.76 -21.49 -6.23
CA GLN A 86 3.50 -22.06 -4.90
C GLN A 86 4.14 -23.43 -4.68
N GLY A 87 5.29 -23.68 -5.33
CA GLY A 87 6.03 -24.95 -5.20
C GLY A 87 5.63 -26.03 -6.19
N ASP A 88 4.87 -25.71 -7.23
CA ASP A 88 4.62 -26.59 -8.40
C ASP A 88 5.54 -26.14 -9.56
N PRO A 89 6.81 -26.60 -9.61
CA PRO A 89 7.80 -26.11 -10.53
C PRO A 89 7.53 -26.54 -11.97
N GLY A 90 7.95 -25.69 -12.91
CA GLY A 90 7.91 -25.99 -14.35
C GLY A 90 6.55 -25.85 -15.04
N THR A 91 5.56 -25.31 -14.35
CA THR A 91 4.21 -25.12 -14.93
C THR A 91 4.04 -23.80 -15.68
N ILE A 92 4.90 -22.79 -15.42
CA ILE A 92 4.82 -21.47 -16.05
C ILE A 92 5.88 -21.36 -17.13
N CYS A 93 5.45 -21.32 -18.38
CA CYS A 93 6.32 -21.06 -19.52
C CYS A 93 5.54 -20.52 -20.71
N ASP A 94 6.24 -19.79 -21.57
CA ASP A 94 5.78 -19.39 -22.88
C ASP A 94 6.53 -20.18 -23.96
N THR A 95 5.84 -20.52 -25.04
CA THR A 95 6.40 -21.37 -26.10
C THR A 95 6.25 -20.72 -27.46
N TYR A 96 7.37 -20.62 -28.19
CA TYR A 96 7.41 -20.18 -29.58
C TYR A 96 7.93 -21.27 -30.51
N TRP A 97 7.26 -21.44 -31.64
CA TRP A 97 7.68 -22.35 -32.70
C TRP A 97 8.24 -21.55 -33.87
N ILE A 98 9.53 -21.71 -34.15
CA ILE A 98 10.25 -20.98 -35.20
C ILE A 98 9.56 -21.26 -36.56
N ARG A 99 9.32 -20.22 -37.33
CA ARG A 99 8.74 -20.31 -38.67
C ARG A 99 9.76 -20.55 -39.78
N GLY A 100 11.03 -20.21 -39.53
CA GLY A 100 12.14 -20.35 -40.48
C GLY A 100 12.08 -19.37 -41.64
N LYS A 101 11.62 -18.13 -41.41
CA LYS A 101 11.36 -17.14 -42.48
C LYS A 101 12.26 -15.88 -42.35
N GLY A 102 13.45 -16.00 -41.82
CA GLY A 102 14.39 -14.87 -41.60
C GLY A 102 14.11 -14.16 -40.29
N ALA A 103 13.79 -12.88 -40.34
CA ALA A 103 13.47 -12.12 -39.12
C ALA A 103 12.10 -12.48 -38.56
N GLU A 104 12.04 -12.78 -37.28
CA GLU A 104 10.81 -13.14 -36.58
C GLU A 104 10.77 -12.41 -35.23
N GLU A 105 9.58 -11.87 -34.91
CA GLU A 105 9.30 -11.28 -33.61
C GLU A 105 8.07 -11.96 -33.03
N TRP A 106 8.11 -12.23 -31.75
CA TRP A 106 7.01 -12.85 -31.03
C TRP A 106 6.91 -12.35 -29.59
N GLN A 107 5.71 -12.28 -29.07
CA GLN A 107 5.39 -12.03 -27.68
C GLN A 107 4.10 -12.78 -27.31
N PRO A 108 3.91 -13.18 -26.04
CA PRO A 108 2.69 -13.82 -25.60
C PRO A 108 1.49 -12.86 -25.73
N ARG A 109 0.29 -13.43 -25.82
CA ARG A 109 -0.96 -12.68 -25.92
C ARG A 109 -1.91 -13.09 -24.79
N PHE A 110 -2.61 -12.11 -24.24
CA PHE A 110 -3.63 -12.30 -23.18
C PHE A 110 -3.11 -12.89 -21.87
N CYS A 111 -1.80 -12.81 -21.63
CA CYS A 111 -1.19 -13.16 -20.37
C CYS A 111 -0.13 -12.12 -19.98
N TYR A 112 0.29 -12.17 -18.73
CA TYR A 112 1.45 -11.46 -18.18
C TYR A 112 2.05 -12.29 -17.04
N HIS A 113 3.30 -12.03 -16.71
CA HIS A 113 4.06 -12.69 -15.66
C HIS A 113 4.67 -11.68 -14.71
N GLY A 114 4.95 -12.09 -13.49
CA GLY A 114 5.92 -11.43 -12.62
C GLY A 114 7.30 -12.02 -12.89
N PHE A 115 8.26 -11.21 -13.31
CA PHE A 115 9.58 -11.73 -13.64
C PHE A 115 10.68 -10.65 -13.59
N ARG A 116 11.88 -11.09 -13.23
CA ARG A 116 13.14 -10.42 -13.50
C ARG A 116 14.00 -11.23 -14.45
N TYR A 117 13.94 -12.54 -14.34
CA TYR A 117 14.76 -13.48 -15.12
C TYR A 117 13.88 -14.26 -16.10
N LEU A 118 14.48 -14.60 -17.26
CA LEU A 118 13.92 -15.54 -18.21
C LEU A 118 14.96 -16.63 -18.41
N GLU A 119 14.59 -17.90 -18.21
CA GLU A 119 15.38 -19.03 -18.68
C GLU A 119 14.88 -19.42 -20.06
N VAL A 120 15.79 -19.58 -21.01
CA VAL A 120 15.48 -19.80 -22.42
C VAL A 120 16.06 -21.14 -22.86
N GLU A 121 15.19 -22.06 -23.23
CA GLU A 121 15.49 -23.36 -23.79
C GLU A 121 15.33 -23.35 -25.32
N GLY A 122 16.20 -24.04 -26.06
CA GLY A 122 16.05 -24.29 -27.49
C GLY A 122 16.33 -23.08 -28.40
N PHE A 123 16.98 -22.04 -27.90
CA PHE A 123 17.38 -20.90 -28.73
C PHE A 123 18.36 -21.34 -29.84
N PRO A 124 18.15 -20.94 -31.12
CA PRO A 124 19.02 -21.33 -32.22
C PRO A 124 20.34 -20.53 -32.19
N GLY A 125 21.42 -21.14 -31.70
CA GLY A 125 22.73 -20.52 -31.54
C GLY A 125 22.92 -19.85 -30.17
N VAL A 126 23.71 -18.80 -30.12
CA VAL A 126 24.02 -18.06 -28.88
C VAL A 126 23.20 -16.77 -28.84
N PRO A 127 22.27 -16.61 -27.88
CA PRO A 127 21.50 -15.38 -27.78
C PRO A 127 22.34 -14.20 -27.25
N SER A 128 21.94 -13.02 -27.65
CA SER A 128 22.44 -11.75 -27.11
C SER A 128 21.30 -10.97 -26.45
N ARG A 129 21.63 -9.87 -25.78
CA ARG A 129 20.64 -8.94 -25.22
C ARG A 129 19.66 -8.39 -26.25
N ASP A 130 20.05 -8.31 -27.52
CA ASP A 130 19.21 -7.79 -28.61
C ASP A 130 18.10 -8.76 -29.03
N ASN A 131 18.15 -10.00 -28.58
CA ASN A 131 17.13 -11.00 -28.87
C ASN A 131 15.91 -10.93 -27.94
N PHE A 132 15.98 -10.10 -26.89
CA PHE A 132 14.92 -10.01 -25.89
C PHE A 132 14.59 -8.57 -25.53
N ARG A 133 13.30 -8.35 -25.23
CA ARG A 133 12.79 -7.17 -24.53
C ARG A 133 11.79 -7.62 -23.48
N GLY A 134 11.69 -6.87 -22.40
CA GLY A 134 10.58 -6.99 -21.45
C GLY A 134 9.68 -5.77 -21.53
N TYR A 135 8.41 -5.93 -21.28
CA TYR A 135 7.45 -4.83 -21.23
C TYR A 135 6.70 -4.89 -19.92
N ARG A 136 6.84 -3.81 -19.12
CA ARG A 136 6.08 -3.67 -17.90
C ARG A 136 4.70 -3.08 -18.19
N LEU A 137 3.68 -3.69 -17.61
CA LEU A 137 2.28 -3.32 -17.75
C LEU A 137 1.71 -2.74 -16.45
N ARG A 138 0.76 -1.83 -16.57
CA ARG A 138 -0.19 -1.44 -15.51
C ARG A 138 -1.40 -0.73 -16.10
N VAL A 139 -2.44 -0.54 -15.31
CA VAL A 139 -3.48 0.44 -15.61
C VAL A 139 -2.83 1.81 -15.77
N LEU A 140 -3.18 2.52 -16.85
CA LEU A 140 -2.60 3.83 -17.20
C LEU A 140 -3.21 4.97 -16.35
N ASN A 141 -3.27 4.77 -15.03
CA ASN A 141 -3.54 5.85 -14.09
C ASN A 141 -2.46 6.92 -14.21
N GLU A 142 -2.87 8.18 -14.32
CA GLU A 142 -1.93 9.30 -14.41
C GLU A 142 -1.12 9.42 -13.11
N GLN A 143 0.19 9.59 -13.23
CA GLN A 143 1.04 9.90 -12.07
C GLN A 143 0.89 11.38 -11.74
N THR A 144 0.45 11.68 -10.53
CA THR A 144 0.06 13.04 -10.10
C THR A 144 0.82 13.50 -8.85
N GLY A 145 1.54 12.63 -8.19
CA GLY A 145 2.32 12.96 -6.99
C GLY A 145 3.75 12.45 -7.04
N SER A 146 4.57 12.96 -6.12
CA SER A 146 5.99 12.60 -6.01
C SER A 146 6.49 12.74 -4.58
N PHE A 147 7.57 12.03 -4.28
CA PHE A 147 8.34 12.15 -3.04
C PHE A 147 9.84 12.14 -3.34
N GLU A 148 10.59 12.96 -2.62
CA GLU A 148 12.05 13.04 -2.68
C GLU A 148 12.63 13.25 -1.28
N SER A 149 13.80 12.66 -0.99
CA SER A 149 14.54 12.84 0.25
C SER A 149 16.04 12.84 0.01
N SER A 150 16.78 13.54 0.87
CA SER A 150 18.25 13.46 0.92
C SER A 150 18.75 12.10 1.38
N ASP A 151 17.92 11.36 2.12
CA ASP A 151 18.24 10.01 2.58
C ASP A 151 18.10 9.02 1.41
N LYS A 152 19.25 8.41 1.05
CA LYS A 152 19.32 7.44 -0.06
C LYS A 152 18.52 6.17 0.23
N VAL A 153 18.36 5.82 1.50
CA VAL A 153 17.60 4.64 1.93
C VAL A 153 16.12 4.87 1.70
N LEU A 154 15.58 5.97 2.22
CA LEU A 154 14.19 6.33 2.02
C LEU A 154 13.85 6.43 0.55
N SER A 155 14.76 7.02 -0.26
CA SER A 155 14.62 7.09 -1.72
C SER A 155 14.65 5.72 -2.39
N ALA A 156 15.44 4.77 -1.88
CA ALA A 156 15.47 3.40 -2.41
C ALA A 156 14.19 2.63 -2.03
N ILE A 157 13.72 2.78 -0.79
CA ILE A 157 12.47 2.17 -0.31
C ILE A 157 11.28 2.72 -1.11
N ASP A 158 11.23 4.04 -1.36
CA ASP A 158 10.18 4.64 -2.19
C ASP A 158 10.17 4.04 -3.61
N ARG A 159 11.34 3.83 -4.22
CA ARG A 159 11.45 3.22 -5.56
C ARG A 159 10.93 1.79 -5.62
N ILE A 160 11.36 0.92 -4.68
CA ILE A 160 10.90 -0.49 -4.69
C ILE A 160 9.41 -0.59 -4.35
N THR A 161 8.92 0.26 -3.44
CA THR A 161 7.49 0.36 -3.09
C THR A 161 6.66 0.81 -4.28
N THR A 162 7.07 1.89 -4.94
CA THR A 162 6.39 2.42 -6.13
C THR A 162 6.33 1.36 -7.24
N ARG A 163 7.42 0.62 -7.47
CA ARG A 163 7.44 -0.44 -8.49
C ARG A 163 6.49 -1.58 -8.14
N SER A 164 6.42 -2.03 -6.88
CA SER A 164 5.46 -3.06 -6.46
C SER A 164 4.01 -2.59 -6.63
N ILE A 165 3.70 -1.35 -6.24
CA ILE A 165 2.39 -0.75 -6.46
C ILE A 165 2.03 -0.80 -7.95
N GLU A 166 2.93 -0.32 -8.82
CA GLU A 166 2.70 -0.28 -10.26
C GLU A 166 2.54 -1.66 -10.89
N CYS A 167 3.33 -2.65 -10.46
CA CYS A 167 3.25 -4.02 -10.94
C CYS A 167 1.92 -4.70 -10.60
N ASN A 168 1.25 -4.24 -9.56
CA ASN A 168 -0.03 -4.79 -9.11
C ASN A 168 -1.26 -3.96 -9.50
N MET A 169 -1.07 -2.80 -10.15
CA MET A 169 -2.14 -1.99 -10.74
C MET A 169 -2.66 -2.62 -12.04
N MET A 170 -3.48 -3.66 -11.93
CA MET A 170 -4.10 -4.36 -13.06
C MET A 170 -5.60 -4.06 -13.15
N SER A 171 -6.44 -4.98 -13.61
CA SER A 171 -7.90 -4.79 -13.62
C SER A 171 -8.47 -4.57 -12.21
N VAL A 172 -7.87 -5.19 -11.23
CA VAL A 172 -7.99 -4.93 -9.79
C VAL A 172 -6.61 -4.59 -9.25
N PHE A 173 -6.50 -4.21 -7.99
CA PHE A 173 -5.21 -4.19 -7.32
C PHE A 173 -4.90 -5.61 -6.90
N THR A 174 -3.94 -6.25 -7.58
CA THR A 174 -3.56 -7.62 -7.30
C THR A 174 -2.62 -7.71 -6.12
N ASP A 175 -2.64 -8.82 -5.43
CA ASP A 175 -1.68 -9.17 -4.38
C ASP A 175 -0.28 -9.31 -4.96
N CYS A 176 -0.16 -10.11 -6.02
CA CYS A 176 1.09 -10.38 -6.73
C CYS A 176 0.83 -10.56 -8.24
N PRO A 177 1.85 -10.37 -9.12
CA PRO A 177 1.68 -10.49 -10.56
C PRO A 177 1.93 -11.90 -11.12
N GLN A 178 2.24 -12.91 -10.29
CA GLN A 178 2.66 -14.23 -10.76
C GLN A 178 1.88 -15.39 -10.14
N ILE A 179 1.82 -15.55 -8.82
CA ILE A 179 1.22 -16.73 -8.18
C ILE A 179 -0.31 -16.71 -8.31
N GLU A 180 -0.94 -15.70 -7.73
CA GLU A 180 -2.38 -15.64 -7.53
C GLU A 180 -3.05 -14.68 -8.50
N LYS A 181 -2.52 -13.46 -8.65
CA LYS A 181 -3.11 -12.37 -9.47
C LYS A 181 -4.52 -12.04 -9.03
N LEU A 182 -4.78 -12.14 -7.72
CA LEU A 182 -6.10 -11.95 -7.12
C LEU A 182 -6.30 -10.53 -6.63
N GLY A 183 -7.56 -10.10 -6.60
CA GLY A 183 -7.97 -8.84 -5.99
C GLY A 183 -8.26 -9.02 -4.50
N TRP A 184 -7.24 -9.34 -3.71
CA TRP A 184 -7.34 -9.34 -2.26
C TRP A 184 -7.69 -7.94 -1.75
N LEU A 185 -8.73 -7.84 -0.93
CA LEU A 185 -9.38 -6.55 -0.68
C LEU A 185 -8.61 -5.67 0.31
N GLU A 186 -7.94 -6.27 1.30
CA GLU A 186 -7.17 -5.53 2.31
C GLU A 186 -6.10 -4.65 1.65
N THR A 187 -5.38 -5.18 0.64
CA THR A 187 -4.34 -4.44 -0.06
C THR A 187 -4.88 -3.14 -0.68
N THR A 188 -6.11 -3.17 -1.21
CA THR A 188 -6.76 -1.97 -1.76
C THR A 188 -6.97 -0.89 -0.70
N ASN A 189 -7.37 -1.26 0.53
CA ASN A 189 -7.54 -0.32 1.63
C ASN A 189 -6.22 0.10 2.27
N LEU A 190 -5.35 -0.87 2.56
CA LEU A 190 -4.05 -0.59 3.19
C LEU A 190 -3.21 0.37 2.35
N MET A 191 -3.25 0.22 1.03
CA MET A 191 -2.45 1.00 0.09
C MET A 191 -3.15 2.23 -0.48
N PHE A 192 -4.39 2.53 -0.06
CA PHE A 192 -5.20 3.58 -0.67
C PHE A 192 -4.46 4.93 -0.74
N PHE A 193 -3.94 5.43 0.38
CA PHE A 193 -3.24 6.72 0.41
C PHE A 193 -1.87 6.66 -0.27
N SER A 194 -1.15 5.54 -0.20
CA SER A 194 0.09 5.35 -0.96
C SER A 194 -0.15 5.46 -2.47
N MET A 195 -1.32 4.99 -2.95
CA MET A 195 -1.72 5.09 -4.35
C MET A 195 -2.28 6.47 -4.71
N SER A 196 -3.25 6.99 -3.94
CA SER A 196 -3.96 8.23 -4.25
C SER A 196 -3.07 9.48 -4.18
N GLN A 197 -2.02 9.44 -3.35
CA GLN A 197 -1.02 10.50 -3.28
C GLN A 197 0.00 10.47 -4.43
N SER A 198 0.00 9.41 -5.24
CA SER A 198 0.95 9.22 -6.33
C SER A 198 0.27 9.18 -7.71
N TYR A 199 -0.98 8.72 -7.78
CA TYR A 199 -1.73 8.47 -9.02
C TYR A 199 -3.17 8.93 -8.92
N ASP A 200 -3.76 9.31 -10.06
CA ASP A 200 -5.20 9.47 -10.15
C ASP A 200 -5.88 8.10 -10.25
N ILE A 201 -6.39 7.62 -9.12
CA ILE A 201 -7.03 6.30 -9.01
C ILE A 201 -8.56 6.35 -8.99
N ARG A 202 -9.17 7.54 -9.21
CA ARG A 202 -10.61 7.74 -9.02
C ARG A 202 -11.48 6.78 -9.83
N ALA A 203 -11.27 6.68 -11.13
CA ALA A 203 -12.05 5.79 -11.99
C ALA A 203 -11.82 4.31 -11.67
N TRP A 204 -10.58 3.97 -11.31
CA TRP A 204 -10.18 2.60 -10.97
C TRP A 204 -10.80 2.14 -9.64
N MET A 205 -10.78 2.98 -8.58
CA MET A 205 -11.46 2.69 -7.31
C MET A 205 -12.97 2.53 -7.48
N GLY A 206 -13.61 3.32 -8.35
CA GLY A 206 -15.01 3.16 -8.69
C GLY A 206 -15.34 1.81 -9.35
N LYS A 207 -14.40 1.25 -10.13
CA LYS A 207 -14.53 -0.12 -10.69
C LYS A 207 -14.34 -1.17 -9.61
N ILE A 208 -13.30 -1.06 -8.79
CA ILE A 208 -13.03 -2.01 -7.71
C ILE A 208 -14.21 -2.08 -6.74
N LEU A 209 -14.78 -0.92 -6.35
CA LEU A 209 -15.98 -0.91 -5.52
C LEU A 209 -17.13 -1.69 -6.18
N ARG A 210 -17.33 -1.56 -7.48
CA ARG A 210 -18.39 -2.32 -8.17
C ARG A 210 -18.17 -3.82 -8.06
N ASP A 211 -16.94 -4.28 -8.27
CA ASP A 211 -16.59 -5.70 -8.12
C ASP A 211 -16.88 -6.21 -6.71
N ILE A 212 -16.59 -5.40 -5.68
CA ILE A 212 -16.90 -5.72 -4.27
C ILE A 212 -18.41 -5.84 -4.06
N LEU A 213 -19.18 -4.87 -4.56
CA LEU A 213 -20.63 -4.84 -4.39
C LEU A 213 -21.33 -5.99 -5.12
N ASP A 214 -20.84 -6.33 -6.32
CA ASP A 214 -21.34 -7.45 -7.12
C ASP A 214 -20.99 -8.82 -6.49
N SER A 215 -19.96 -8.87 -5.63
CA SER A 215 -19.54 -10.08 -4.92
C SER A 215 -20.26 -10.29 -3.59
N GLN A 216 -21.08 -9.33 -3.10
CA GLN A 216 -21.76 -9.44 -1.81
C GLN A 216 -22.87 -10.50 -1.83
N TYR A 217 -22.82 -11.42 -0.88
CA TYR A 217 -23.84 -12.46 -0.70
C TYR A 217 -25.15 -11.93 -0.08
N ALA A 218 -26.23 -12.70 -0.24
CA ALA A 218 -27.55 -12.33 0.24
C ALA A 218 -27.63 -12.14 1.78
N ASN A 219 -26.80 -12.88 2.53
CA ASN A 219 -26.70 -12.74 4.00
C ASN A 219 -25.85 -11.54 4.44
N GLY A 220 -25.30 -10.76 3.50
CA GLY A 220 -24.47 -9.60 3.78
C GLY A 220 -22.96 -9.86 3.77
N TYR A 221 -22.52 -11.14 3.78
CA TYR A 221 -21.11 -11.49 3.68
C TYR A 221 -20.47 -10.93 2.40
N ILE A 222 -19.22 -10.49 2.50
CA ILE A 222 -18.38 -10.06 1.39
C ILE A 222 -17.13 -10.95 1.38
N PRO A 223 -16.77 -11.57 0.24
CA PRO A 223 -15.52 -12.35 0.14
C PRO A 223 -14.29 -11.50 0.40
N ALA A 224 -13.19 -12.14 0.81
CA ALA A 224 -11.90 -11.47 0.98
C ALA A 224 -11.24 -11.05 -0.35
N ILE A 225 -11.72 -11.59 -1.47
CA ILE A 225 -11.29 -11.24 -2.84
C ILE A 225 -12.48 -10.76 -3.68
N ALA A 226 -12.24 -9.80 -4.56
CA ALA A 226 -13.24 -9.36 -5.55
C ALA A 226 -12.57 -9.01 -6.90
N PRO A 227 -13.11 -9.53 -8.07
CA PRO A 227 -14.21 -10.48 -8.16
C PRO A 227 -13.91 -11.83 -7.53
N GLU A 228 -14.90 -12.47 -6.93
CA GLU A 228 -14.74 -13.84 -6.42
C GLU A 228 -14.89 -14.85 -7.59
N PHE A 229 -13.81 -15.06 -8.32
CA PHE A 229 -13.82 -16.03 -9.42
C PHE A 229 -13.66 -17.48 -8.93
N GLN A 230 -13.10 -17.65 -7.75
CA GLN A 230 -12.91 -18.93 -7.08
C GLN A 230 -13.26 -18.78 -5.60
N ARG A 231 -14.11 -19.65 -5.10
CA ARG A 231 -14.45 -19.66 -3.69
C ARG A 231 -13.29 -20.23 -2.87
N ILE A 232 -12.69 -19.40 -2.05
CA ILE A 232 -11.65 -19.82 -1.12
C ILE A 232 -12.34 -20.23 0.18
N SER A 233 -12.43 -21.55 0.41
CA SER A 233 -13.02 -22.09 1.64
C SER A 233 -12.18 -21.67 2.86
N GLY A 234 -12.85 -21.32 3.94
CA GLY A 234 -12.18 -21.04 5.22
C GLY A 234 -11.82 -19.57 5.46
N LEU A 235 -12.14 -18.64 4.56
CA LEU A 235 -11.83 -17.20 4.73
C LEU A 235 -13.08 -16.35 5.07
N ALA A 236 -14.09 -16.96 5.70
CA ALA A 236 -15.36 -16.29 5.98
C ALA A 236 -15.27 -15.16 7.02
N HIS A 237 -14.23 -15.11 7.85
CA HIS A 237 -14.09 -14.17 8.95
C HIS A 237 -12.79 -13.37 8.83
N ALA A 238 -12.74 -12.48 7.84
CA ALA A 238 -11.60 -11.62 7.57
C ALA A 238 -12.05 -10.13 7.46
N PRO A 239 -12.45 -9.48 8.58
CA PRO A 239 -13.06 -8.15 8.52
C PRO A 239 -12.10 -7.06 8.00
N ASN A 240 -10.79 -7.22 8.12
CA ASN A 240 -9.82 -6.31 7.51
C ASN A 240 -9.82 -6.38 5.97
N TRP A 241 -10.23 -7.53 5.39
CA TRP A 241 -10.42 -7.72 3.94
C TRP A 241 -11.82 -7.28 3.52
N SER A 242 -12.83 -7.94 4.01
CA SER A 242 -14.23 -7.71 3.60
C SER A 242 -14.76 -6.32 3.98
N GLY A 243 -14.23 -5.71 5.04
CA GLY A 243 -14.59 -4.36 5.50
C GLY A 243 -14.20 -3.24 4.55
N VAL A 244 -13.41 -3.54 3.53
CA VAL A 244 -13.02 -2.60 2.48
C VAL A 244 -14.24 -2.02 1.73
N CYS A 245 -15.37 -2.71 1.74
CA CYS A 245 -16.65 -2.16 1.25
C CYS A 245 -17.09 -0.86 1.96
N ALA A 246 -16.63 -0.64 3.20
CA ALA A 246 -16.86 0.59 3.97
C ALA A 246 -15.63 1.49 4.00
N LEU A 247 -14.47 0.93 4.26
CA LEU A 247 -13.23 1.68 4.53
C LEU A 247 -12.70 2.39 3.27
N MET A 248 -12.64 1.71 2.12
CA MET A 248 -12.13 2.32 0.89
C MET A 248 -13.02 3.46 0.34
N PRO A 249 -14.36 3.37 0.31
CA PRO A 249 -15.20 4.52 -0.03
C PRO A 249 -15.07 5.70 0.93
N TRP A 250 -14.75 5.45 2.21
CA TRP A 250 -14.48 6.51 3.18
C TRP A 250 -13.14 7.19 2.88
N ASP A 251 -12.06 6.42 2.68
CA ASP A 251 -10.75 6.95 2.29
C ASP A 251 -10.83 7.73 0.97
N TYR A 252 -11.67 7.25 0.03
CA TYR A 252 -11.94 7.95 -1.22
C TYR A 252 -12.61 9.31 -0.98
N TYR A 253 -13.60 9.36 -0.08
CA TYR A 253 -14.23 10.61 0.31
C TYR A 253 -13.23 11.57 0.99
N GLU A 254 -12.39 11.06 1.88
CA GLU A 254 -11.36 11.87 2.52
C GLU A 254 -10.36 12.44 1.50
N ALA A 255 -9.95 11.66 0.50
CA ALA A 255 -9.02 12.10 -0.51
C ALA A 255 -9.62 13.06 -1.54
N TYR A 256 -10.87 12.84 -1.96
CA TYR A 256 -11.47 13.52 -3.11
C TYR A 256 -12.72 14.36 -2.79
N GLY A 257 -13.31 14.24 -1.61
CA GLY A 257 -14.54 14.96 -1.20
C GLY A 257 -15.80 14.51 -1.94
N ASP A 258 -15.74 13.44 -2.72
CA ASP A 258 -16.84 12.91 -3.51
C ASP A 258 -17.57 11.81 -2.71
N THR A 259 -18.86 12.02 -2.40
CA THR A 259 -19.73 11.08 -1.68
C THR A 259 -20.28 9.96 -2.57
N GLY A 260 -20.09 10.02 -3.89
CA GLY A 260 -20.74 9.10 -4.83
C GLY A 260 -20.39 7.62 -4.63
N LEU A 261 -19.19 7.30 -4.14
CA LEU A 261 -18.85 5.92 -3.78
C LEU A 261 -19.48 5.51 -2.44
N LEU A 262 -19.58 6.42 -1.47
CA LEU A 262 -20.27 6.18 -0.19
C LEU A 262 -21.77 5.90 -0.41
N GLU A 263 -22.44 6.70 -1.25
CA GLU A 263 -23.85 6.52 -1.59
C GLU A 263 -24.11 5.11 -2.18
N LYS A 264 -23.24 4.66 -3.09
CA LYS A 264 -23.32 3.33 -3.72
C LYS A 264 -23.02 2.20 -2.74
N ALA A 265 -22.04 2.38 -1.86
CA ALA A 265 -21.60 1.36 -0.91
C ALA A 265 -22.52 1.24 0.31
N TYR A 266 -23.21 2.31 0.72
CA TYR A 266 -23.95 2.36 1.96
C TYR A 266 -24.95 1.21 2.19
N PRO A 267 -25.75 0.77 1.19
CA PRO A 267 -26.61 -0.40 1.36
C PRO A 267 -25.84 -1.69 1.65
N ALA A 268 -24.66 -1.85 1.05
CA ALA A 268 -23.80 -3.02 1.28
C ALA A 268 -23.10 -2.95 2.64
N MET A 269 -22.64 -1.76 3.06
CA MET A 269 -22.10 -1.52 4.41
C MET A 269 -23.09 -1.97 5.48
N LYS A 270 -24.34 -1.55 5.37
CA LYS A 270 -25.39 -1.93 6.33
C LYS A 270 -25.57 -3.44 6.44
N ARG A 271 -25.66 -4.14 5.30
CA ARG A 271 -25.78 -5.60 5.29
C ARG A 271 -24.56 -6.27 5.89
N TYR A 272 -23.37 -5.74 5.60
CA TYR A 272 -22.14 -6.29 6.15
C TYR A 272 -22.02 -6.06 7.66
N VAL A 273 -22.38 -4.88 8.16
CA VAL A 273 -22.44 -4.61 9.61
C VAL A 273 -23.42 -5.57 10.30
N SER A 274 -24.60 -5.79 9.72
CA SER A 274 -25.57 -6.76 10.28
C SER A 274 -25.02 -8.18 10.28
N TYR A 275 -24.32 -8.59 9.22
CA TYR A 275 -23.63 -9.88 9.16
C TYR A 275 -22.59 -10.01 10.29
N LEU A 276 -21.72 -9.02 10.48
CA LEU A 276 -20.71 -9.04 11.54
C LEU A 276 -21.34 -9.05 12.93
N GLU A 277 -22.40 -8.29 13.17
CA GLU A 277 -23.11 -8.28 14.45
C GLU A 277 -23.70 -9.68 14.77
N GLU A 278 -24.23 -10.40 13.77
CA GLU A 278 -24.69 -11.78 13.94
C GLU A 278 -23.56 -12.73 14.33
N GLU A 279 -22.38 -12.57 13.75
CA GLU A 279 -21.20 -13.38 14.06
C GLU A 279 -20.65 -13.16 15.49
N THR A 280 -21.01 -12.05 16.14
CA THR A 280 -20.63 -11.76 17.53
C THR A 280 -21.58 -12.32 18.59
N ARG A 281 -22.70 -12.96 18.19
CA ARG A 281 -23.75 -13.43 19.15
C ARG A 281 -23.24 -14.28 20.32
N PRO A 282 -22.22 -15.16 20.16
CA PRO A 282 -21.72 -15.96 21.26
C PRO A 282 -21.09 -15.15 22.40
N ASP A 283 -20.45 -14.03 22.12
CA ASP A 283 -19.72 -13.22 23.10
C ASP A 283 -19.83 -11.69 22.84
N LYS A 284 -21.04 -11.22 22.62
CA LYS A 284 -21.43 -9.80 22.58
C LYS A 284 -20.34 -8.84 22.10
N TYR A 285 -20.29 -8.66 20.77
CA TYR A 285 -19.48 -7.65 20.08
C TYR A 285 -17.97 -7.95 19.95
N ILE A 286 -17.53 -9.18 20.25
CA ILE A 286 -16.21 -9.69 19.92
C ILE A 286 -16.34 -10.67 18.76
N LEU A 287 -15.52 -10.50 17.74
CA LEU A 287 -15.44 -11.44 16.61
C LEU A 287 -14.49 -12.59 16.95
N TYR A 288 -15.00 -13.81 16.87
CA TYR A 288 -14.22 -15.04 17.01
C TYR A 288 -13.97 -15.68 15.64
N HIS A 289 -13.09 -16.66 15.63
CA HIS A 289 -12.75 -17.44 14.43
C HIS A 289 -12.14 -16.62 13.30
N ILE A 290 -11.44 -15.51 13.65
CA ILE A 290 -10.70 -14.70 12.69
C ILE A 290 -9.59 -15.53 12.07
N GLN A 291 -9.60 -15.68 10.75
CA GLN A 291 -8.71 -16.61 10.07
C GLN A 291 -7.37 -15.98 9.68
N MET A 292 -7.36 -14.74 9.21
CA MET A 292 -6.13 -14.13 8.73
C MET A 292 -5.45 -13.23 9.75
N GLY A 293 -6.20 -12.52 10.61
CA GLY A 293 -5.63 -11.68 11.67
C GLY A 293 -4.70 -10.60 11.12
N ASP A 294 -3.45 -10.59 11.59
CA ASP A 294 -2.35 -9.78 11.07
C ASP A 294 -1.45 -10.65 10.19
N TRP A 295 -1.79 -10.75 8.89
CA TRP A 295 -1.16 -11.66 7.95
C TRP A 295 0.32 -11.32 7.74
N GLY A 296 1.17 -12.34 7.71
CA GLY A 296 2.61 -12.16 7.50
C GLY A 296 3.38 -11.61 8.71
N ALA A 297 2.76 -11.58 9.91
CA ALA A 297 3.42 -11.12 11.13
C ALA A 297 4.54 -12.05 11.59
N PHE A 298 5.66 -11.48 12.02
CA PHE A 298 6.70 -12.20 12.76
C PHE A 298 6.25 -12.55 14.17
N ASP A 299 5.57 -11.62 14.84
CA ASP A 299 4.99 -11.86 16.15
C ASP A 299 3.55 -12.39 16.01
N THR A 300 3.41 -13.68 16.09
CA THR A 300 2.13 -14.40 15.99
C THR A 300 1.35 -14.43 17.30
N THR A 301 1.81 -13.76 18.35
CA THR A 301 1.15 -13.74 19.68
C THR A 301 -0.04 -12.78 19.73
N THR A 302 -0.16 -11.86 18.77
CA THR A 302 -1.28 -10.92 18.70
C THR A 302 -2.61 -11.67 18.60
N PRO A 303 -3.58 -11.47 19.53
CA PRO A 303 -4.87 -12.11 19.43
C PRO A 303 -5.61 -11.72 18.14
N ARG A 304 -5.96 -12.67 17.30
CA ARG A 304 -6.69 -12.42 16.03
C ARG A 304 -8.04 -11.76 16.29
N GLU A 305 -8.70 -12.11 17.39
CA GLU A 305 -9.97 -11.54 17.84
C GLU A 305 -9.84 -10.04 18.14
N LEU A 306 -8.71 -9.59 18.69
CA LEU A 306 -8.43 -8.17 18.90
C LEU A 306 -8.34 -7.44 17.56
N VAL A 307 -7.53 -7.96 16.63
CA VAL A 307 -7.36 -7.38 15.28
C VAL A 307 -8.70 -7.29 14.55
N GLY A 308 -9.47 -8.40 14.54
CA GLY A 308 -10.77 -8.45 13.87
C GLY A 308 -11.82 -7.58 14.53
N SER A 309 -11.86 -7.48 15.87
CA SER A 309 -12.84 -6.65 16.58
C SER A 309 -12.53 -5.16 16.45
N CYS A 310 -11.24 -4.76 16.36
CA CYS A 310 -10.85 -3.39 16.01
C CYS A 310 -11.29 -3.03 14.58
N ALA A 311 -11.15 -3.96 13.63
CA ALA A 311 -11.67 -3.77 12.27
C ALA A 311 -13.20 -3.62 12.26
N PHE A 312 -13.93 -4.45 13.04
CA PHE A 312 -15.38 -4.34 13.18
C PHE A 312 -15.78 -2.97 13.70
N TYR A 313 -15.11 -2.48 14.76
CA TYR A 313 -15.34 -1.12 15.26
C TYR A 313 -15.16 -0.06 14.15
N ASN A 314 -14.06 -0.10 13.39
CA ASN A 314 -13.80 0.84 12.31
C ASN A 314 -14.88 0.82 11.23
N ILE A 315 -15.34 -0.37 10.84
CA ILE A 315 -16.40 -0.54 9.84
C ILE A 315 -17.70 0.10 10.31
N VAL A 316 -18.06 -0.12 11.58
CA VAL A 316 -19.29 0.45 12.19
C VAL A 316 -19.19 1.97 12.34
N ASP A 317 -18.04 2.49 12.81
CA ASP A 317 -17.80 3.93 12.95
C ASP A 317 -17.86 4.65 11.59
N VAL A 318 -17.20 4.10 10.57
CA VAL A 318 -17.26 4.63 9.19
C VAL A 318 -18.68 4.58 8.66
N THR A 319 -19.45 3.52 8.95
CA THR A 319 -20.86 3.43 8.54
C THR A 319 -21.71 4.49 9.24
N ALA A 320 -21.46 4.76 10.53
CA ALA A 320 -22.13 5.84 11.28
C ALA A 320 -21.82 7.22 10.68
N ARG A 321 -20.55 7.50 10.41
CA ARG A 321 -20.11 8.77 9.78
C ARG A 321 -20.68 8.93 8.37
N THR A 322 -20.74 7.86 7.60
CA THR A 322 -21.38 7.82 6.28
C THR A 322 -22.87 8.13 6.39
N ALA A 323 -23.58 7.56 7.37
CA ALA A 323 -24.99 7.86 7.61
C ALA A 323 -25.23 9.36 7.91
N VAL A 324 -24.33 10.01 8.66
CA VAL A 324 -24.39 11.47 8.88
C VAL A 324 -24.28 12.22 7.56
N LEU A 325 -23.29 11.92 6.75
CA LEU A 325 -23.06 12.58 5.45
C LEU A 325 -24.24 12.41 4.50
N LEU A 326 -24.90 11.24 4.54
CA LEU A 326 -26.08 10.93 3.71
C LEU A 326 -27.40 11.42 4.30
N GLY A 327 -27.41 12.22 5.38
CA GLY A 327 -28.60 12.77 6.00
C GLY A 327 -29.52 11.75 6.69
N LYS A 328 -28.93 10.69 7.26
CA LYS A 328 -29.63 9.58 7.94
C LYS A 328 -29.37 9.57 9.47
N PRO A 329 -29.80 10.59 10.22
CA PRO A 329 -29.40 10.78 11.61
C PRO A 329 -29.83 9.64 12.55
N LYS A 330 -30.96 8.97 12.29
CA LYS A 330 -31.39 7.83 13.09
C LYS A 330 -30.46 6.62 12.92
N GLU A 331 -30.16 6.27 11.67
CA GLU A 331 -29.22 5.17 11.38
C GLU A 331 -27.82 5.51 11.94
N ALA A 332 -27.40 6.76 11.85
CA ALA A 332 -26.12 7.21 12.41
C ALA A 332 -26.03 6.98 13.93
N GLU A 333 -27.10 7.27 14.67
CA GLU A 333 -27.17 7.06 16.12
C GLU A 333 -27.18 5.58 16.50
N GLU A 334 -27.89 4.75 15.73
CA GLU A 334 -27.90 3.29 15.91
C GLU A 334 -26.46 2.73 15.77
N TYR A 335 -25.72 3.12 14.71
CA TYR A 335 -24.35 2.68 14.50
C TYR A 335 -23.35 3.25 15.52
N ARG A 336 -23.51 4.50 15.97
CA ARG A 336 -22.71 5.04 17.09
C ARG A 336 -22.90 4.23 18.35
N THR A 337 -24.16 3.90 18.66
CA THR A 337 -24.48 3.05 19.82
C THR A 337 -23.83 1.67 19.69
N LEU A 338 -23.84 1.08 18.50
CA LEU A 338 -23.17 -0.20 18.25
C LEU A 338 -21.66 -0.07 18.38
N ALA A 339 -21.04 0.98 17.81
CA ALA A 339 -19.63 1.24 17.93
C ALA A 339 -19.17 1.35 19.39
N GLU A 340 -19.92 2.08 20.23
CA GLU A 340 -19.64 2.18 21.67
C GLU A 340 -19.72 0.83 22.40
N LYS A 341 -20.67 -0.03 22.04
CA LYS A 341 -20.75 -1.39 22.59
C LYS A 341 -19.54 -2.24 22.21
N ILE A 342 -19.09 -2.14 20.95
CA ILE A 342 -17.89 -2.83 20.48
C ILE A 342 -16.66 -2.30 21.24
N ARG A 343 -16.49 -0.97 21.32
CA ARG A 343 -15.39 -0.32 22.03
C ARG A 343 -15.32 -0.79 23.49
N HIS A 344 -16.44 -0.78 24.18
CA HIS A 344 -16.52 -1.27 25.56
C HIS A 344 -16.13 -2.74 25.67
N SER A 345 -16.60 -3.60 24.76
CA SER A 345 -16.32 -5.04 24.79
C SER A 345 -14.84 -5.34 24.48
N VAL A 346 -14.23 -4.61 23.53
CA VAL A 346 -12.79 -4.73 23.22
C VAL A 346 -11.96 -4.33 24.43
N ASN A 347 -12.24 -3.18 25.07
CA ASN A 347 -11.51 -2.75 26.26
C ASN A 347 -11.68 -3.75 27.42
N LYS A 348 -12.91 -4.20 27.68
CA LYS A 348 -13.19 -5.18 28.74
C LYS A 348 -12.45 -6.51 28.53
N ARG A 349 -12.31 -6.95 27.28
CA ARG A 349 -11.71 -8.24 26.93
C ARG A 349 -10.20 -8.21 26.87
N PHE A 350 -9.60 -7.14 26.32
CA PHE A 350 -8.20 -7.14 25.92
C PHE A 350 -7.34 -6.12 26.66
N TYR A 351 -7.92 -5.13 27.34
CA TYR A 351 -7.16 -4.17 28.15
C TYR A 351 -6.93 -4.70 29.56
N HIS A 352 -5.70 -4.67 30.02
CA HIS A 352 -5.29 -5.06 31.37
C HIS A 352 -4.99 -3.83 32.21
N PRO A 353 -5.94 -3.34 33.05
CA PRO A 353 -5.81 -2.06 33.73
C PRO A 353 -4.60 -1.97 34.68
N GLU A 354 -4.18 -3.09 35.27
CA GLU A 354 -3.05 -3.16 36.19
C GLU A 354 -1.69 -2.85 35.52
N THR A 355 -1.59 -3.14 34.21
CA THR A 355 -0.34 -2.99 33.45
C THR A 355 -0.44 -1.95 32.34
N GLY A 356 -1.64 -1.61 31.91
CA GLY A 356 -1.92 -0.79 30.72
C GLY A 356 -1.76 -1.54 29.40
N VAL A 357 -1.54 -2.86 29.44
CA VAL A 357 -1.26 -3.70 28.25
C VAL A 357 -2.55 -4.08 27.54
N TYR A 358 -2.52 -4.07 26.21
CA TYR A 358 -3.54 -4.69 25.36
C TYR A 358 -3.10 -6.06 24.88
N GLY A 359 -4.01 -7.02 24.89
CA GLY A 359 -3.82 -8.37 24.34
C GLY A 359 -2.56 -9.06 24.88
N SER A 360 -1.63 -9.38 24.00
CA SER A 360 -0.34 -10.00 24.33
C SER A 360 0.77 -8.99 24.67
N GLY A 361 0.54 -7.70 24.46
CA GLY A 361 1.59 -6.67 24.54
C GLY A 361 2.49 -6.61 23.31
N SER A 362 2.14 -7.29 22.21
CA SER A 362 2.84 -7.16 20.93
C SER A 362 2.59 -5.80 20.28
N GLU A 363 3.42 -5.40 19.32
CA GLU A 363 3.26 -4.14 18.58
C GLU A 363 1.85 -3.98 18.00
N ALA A 364 1.32 -5.01 17.33
CA ALA A 364 -0.02 -4.98 16.77
C ALA A 364 -1.11 -4.96 17.86
N SER A 365 -0.87 -5.54 19.04
CA SER A 365 -1.80 -5.48 20.17
C SER A 365 -2.01 -4.05 20.70
N PHE A 366 -1.03 -3.17 20.56
CA PHE A 366 -1.16 -1.74 20.88
C PHE A 366 -1.60 -0.92 19.67
N ALA A 367 -1.03 -1.20 18.49
CA ALA A 367 -1.26 -0.42 17.28
C ALA A 367 -2.72 -0.50 16.80
N CYS A 368 -3.32 -1.70 16.80
CA CYS A 368 -4.70 -1.90 16.33
C CYS A 368 -5.73 -1.07 17.11
N PRO A 369 -5.78 -1.12 18.46
CA PRO A 369 -6.73 -0.32 19.20
C PRO A 369 -6.44 1.19 19.13
N LEU A 370 -5.18 1.62 19.09
CA LEU A 370 -4.82 3.04 18.90
C LEU A 370 -5.28 3.56 17.53
N TYR A 371 -5.03 2.79 16.46
CA TYR A 371 -5.44 3.13 15.11
C TYR A 371 -6.95 3.23 14.99
N ALA A 372 -7.67 2.25 15.51
CA ALA A 372 -9.11 2.17 15.48
C ALA A 372 -9.81 3.25 16.35
N GLY A 373 -9.11 3.81 17.34
CA GLY A 373 -9.69 4.76 18.28
C GLY A 373 -10.54 4.09 19.36
N VAL A 374 -10.32 2.81 19.65
CA VAL A 374 -11.03 2.10 20.73
C VAL A 374 -10.40 2.32 22.10
N VAL A 375 -9.13 2.75 22.15
CA VAL A 375 -8.43 3.09 23.41
C VAL A 375 -9.14 4.26 24.09
N GLU A 376 -9.44 4.12 25.38
CA GLU A 376 -10.03 5.21 26.15
C GLU A 376 -9.04 6.37 26.29
N GLU A 377 -9.54 7.61 26.19
CA GLU A 377 -8.72 8.83 26.08
C GLU A 377 -7.63 8.93 27.17
N GLN A 378 -7.98 8.61 28.42
CA GLN A 378 -7.05 8.64 29.55
C GLN A 378 -5.93 7.60 29.45
N ASN A 379 -6.12 6.53 28.67
CA ASN A 379 -5.16 5.44 28.50
C ASN A 379 -4.24 5.63 27.29
N ILE A 380 -4.58 6.55 26.38
CA ILE A 380 -3.81 6.78 25.13
C ILE A 380 -2.34 7.06 25.41
N PRO A 381 -1.94 7.99 26.30
CA PRO A 381 -0.53 8.29 26.53
C PRO A 381 0.27 7.04 26.95
N ARG A 382 -0.27 6.27 27.90
CA ARG A 382 0.40 5.05 28.38
C ARG A 382 0.47 3.97 27.33
N THR A 383 -0.60 3.80 26.53
CA THR A 383 -0.62 2.80 25.44
C THR A 383 0.42 3.14 24.36
N VAL A 384 0.58 4.44 24.03
CA VAL A 384 1.61 4.89 23.06
C VAL A 384 3.01 4.67 23.63
N GLU A 385 3.24 4.97 24.92
CA GLU A 385 4.51 4.73 25.58
C GLU A 385 4.89 3.23 25.54
N LEU A 386 3.96 2.35 25.92
CA LEU A 386 4.15 0.90 25.87
C LEU A 386 4.41 0.38 24.45
N LEU A 387 3.74 0.93 23.44
CA LEU A 387 4.01 0.61 22.04
C LEU A 387 5.46 0.97 21.68
N VAL A 388 5.92 2.15 22.06
CA VAL A 388 7.31 2.60 21.81
C VAL A 388 8.31 1.75 22.57
N GLU A 389 8.05 1.43 23.84
CA GLU A 389 8.87 0.54 24.65
C GLU A 389 9.01 -0.84 23.98
N GLU A 390 7.90 -1.39 23.44
CA GLU A 390 7.89 -2.70 22.77
C GLU A 390 8.71 -2.68 21.47
N VAL A 391 8.57 -1.63 20.64
CA VAL A 391 9.40 -1.44 19.44
C VAL A 391 10.88 -1.38 19.81
N HIS A 392 11.24 -0.61 20.84
CA HIS A 392 12.64 -0.51 21.31
C HIS A 392 13.15 -1.83 21.89
N ARG A 393 12.31 -2.57 22.63
CA ARG A 393 12.64 -3.89 23.18
C ARG A 393 13.00 -4.89 22.08
N LYS A 394 12.37 -4.75 20.91
CA LYS A 394 12.65 -5.55 19.71
C LYS A 394 13.79 -4.98 18.86
N GLY A 395 14.52 -3.96 19.33
CA GLY A 395 15.64 -3.37 18.61
C GLY A 395 15.24 -2.51 17.41
N ASP A 396 14.10 -1.82 17.49
CA ASP A 396 13.51 -1.02 16.42
C ASP A 396 13.24 -1.83 15.13
N HIS A 397 12.81 -3.08 15.30
CA HIS A 397 12.41 -3.95 14.19
C HIS A 397 10.89 -4.02 14.03
N LEU A 398 10.48 -4.37 12.84
CA LEU A 398 9.09 -4.72 12.54
C LEU A 398 8.78 -6.12 13.08
N SER A 399 7.63 -6.27 13.73
CA SER A 399 7.12 -7.59 14.10
C SER A 399 5.69 -7.84 13.63
N THR A 400 5.06 -6.81 13.09
CA THR A 400 3.69 -6.83 12.56
C THR A 400 3.63 -7.44 11.17
N GLY A 401 2.44 -7.95 10.82
CA GLY A 401 2.07 -8.26 9.45
C GLY A 401 1.54 -7.03 8.72
N GLU A 402 0.90 -7.24 7.58
CA GLU A 402 0.44 -6.15 6.70
C GLU A 402 -0.60 -5.22 7.34
N VAL A 403 -1.57 -5.79 8.09
CA VAL A 403 -2.62 -5.02 8.77
C VAL A 403 -2.02 -4.22 9.92
N GLY A 404 -1.26 -4.88 10.78
CA GLY A 404 -0.62 -4.26 11.94
C GLY A 404 0.40 -3.20 11.55
N LEU A 405 1.11 -3.38 10.44
CA LEU A 405 2.14 -2.46 9.97
C LEU A 405 1.57 -1.08 9.59
N LYS A 406 0.48 -1.02 8.81
CA LYS A 406 -0.22 0.25 8.54
C LYS A 406 -0.66 0.92 9.83
N GLN A 407 -1.24 0.13 10.72
CA GLN A 407 -1.79 0.63 11.98
C GLN A 407 -0.69 1.12 12.92
N LEU A 408 0.45 0.41 12.98
CA LEU A 408 1.65 0.80 13.74
C LEU A 408 2.20 2.15 13.27
N PHE A 409 2.49 2.29 11.98
CA PHE A 409 3.04 3.53 11.45
C PHE A 409 2.09 4.70 11.59
N THR A 410 0.79 4.48 11.35
CA THR A 410 -0.22 5.52 11.48
C THR A 410 -0.40 5.92 12.95
N ALA A 411 -0.46 4.98 13.89
CA ALA A 411 -0.57 5.26 15.31
C ALA A 411 0.63 6.04 15.83
N LEU A 412 1.86 5.55 15.59
CA LEU A 412 3.08 6.25 16.00
C LEU A 412 3.14 7.67 15.44
N ALA A 413 2.87 7.84 14.13
CA ALA A 413 2.94 9.16 13.49
C ALA A 413 1.83 10.11 13.99
N ARG A 414 0.61 9.61 14.18
CA ARG A 414 -0.53 10.38 14.72
C ARG A 414 -0.24 10.93 16.11
N TYR A 415 0.42 10.12 16.94
CA TYR A 415 0.80 10.52 18.31
C TYR A 415 2.20 11.14 18.43
N GLY A 416 2.77 11.62 17.29
CA GLY A 416 4.00 12.41 17.27
C GLY A 416 5.29 11.59 17.36
N ARG A 417 5.23 10.28 17.18
CA ARG A 417 6.37 9.36 17.28
C ARG A 417 6.87 8.89 15.89
N SER A 418 6.88 9.78 14.91
CA SER A 418 7.50 9.53 13.60
C SER A 418 9.01 9.28 13.67
N ASP A 419 9.67 9.68 14.76
CA ASP A 419 11.05 9.32 15.09
C ASP A 419 11.24 7.80 15.19
N VAL A 420 10.29 7.11 15.81
CA VAL A 420 10.29 5.65 15.93
C VAL A 420 10.05 5.00 14.56
N VAL A 421 9.09 5.50 13.76
CA VAL A 421 8.86 5.01 12.40
C VAL A 421 10.12 5.13 11.55
N TYR A 422 10.83 6.26 11.60
CA TYR A 422 12.08 6.45 10.88
C TYR A 422 13.14 5.39 11.26
N ARG A 423 13.32 5.12 12.56
CA ARG A 423 14.26 4.08 13.02
C ARG A 423 13.89 2.70 12.53
N ILE A 424 12.60 2.33 12.60
CA ILE A 424 12.12 1.06 12.05
C ILE A 424 12.44 0.94 10.56
N VAL A 425 12.07 1.96 9.77
CA VAL A 425 12.21 1.96 8.31
C VAL A 425 13.66 1.88 7.86
N THR A 426 14.57 2.52 8.60
CA THR A 426 16.02 2.59 8.30
C THR A 426 16.86 1.56 9.06
N ASN A 427 16.26 0.64 9.80
CA ASN A 427 16.97 -0.45 10.45
C ASN A 427 17.62 -1.37 9.39
N ARG A 428 18.89 -1.74 9.59
CA ARG A 428 19.66 -2.50 8.59
C ARG A 428 19.48 -4.00 8.65
N THR A 429 18.97 -4.50 9.77
CA THR A 429 18.81 -5.93 10.00
C THR A 429 17.36 -6.35 9.81
N GLN A 430 17.15 -7.60 9.44
CA GLN A 430 15.84 -8.21 9.26
C GLN A 430 15.08 -8.30 10.59
N PRO A 431 13.77 -8.01 10.59
CA PRO A 431 12.92 -7.57 9.49
C PRO A 431 12.94 -6.03 9.31
N SER A 432 13.20 -5.56 8.11
CA SER A 432 13.16 -4.14 7.77
C SER A 432 13.13 -3.89 6.25
N TYR A 433 12.74 -2.68 5.84
CA TYR A 433 12.79 -2.29 4.43
C TYR A 433 14.23 -2.16 3.90
N TRP A 434 15.16 -1.69 4.75
CA TRP A 434 16.56 -1.59 4.35
C TRP A 434 17.15 -2.95 4.01
N TYR A 435 16.78 -4.00 4.73
CA TYR A 435 17.19 -5.37 4.45
C TYR A 435 16.88 -5.79 3.01
N PHE A 436 15.71 -5.41 2.49
CA PHE A 436 15.35 -5.66 1.10
C PHE A 436 16.26 -4.90 0.11
N VAL A 437 16.51 -3.61 0.40
CA VAL A 437 17.37 -2.75 -0.43
C VAL A 437 18.80 -3.29 -0.48
N ASP A 438 19.37 -3.67 0.66
CA ASP A 438 20.73 -4.22 0.75
C ASP A 438 20.90 -5.53 -0.03
N ARG A 439 19.82 -6.30 -0.19
CA ARG A 439 19.81 -7.54 -1.00
C ARG A 439 19.47 -7.31 -2.46
N GLY A 440 19.41 -6.06 -2.90
CA GLY A 440 19.16 -5.70 -4.29
C GLY A 440 17.74 -5.95 -4.78
N ALA A 441 16.75 -5.99 -3.85
CA ALA A 441 15.35 -6.04 -4.22
C ALA A 441 14.97 -4.82 -5.06
N THR A 442 14.22 -5.03 -6.12
CA THR A 442 13.72 -3.98 -7.01
C THR A 442 12.21 -3.78 -6.86
N THR A 443 11.57 -4.64 -6.11
CA THR A 443 10.17 -4.67 -5.68
C THR A 443 10.10 -5.11 -4.22
N LEU A 444 8.98 -4.92 -3.55
CA LEU A 444 8.75 -5.44 -2.20
C LEU A 444 8.43 -6.94 -2.25
N PRO A 445 9.06 -7.78 -1.44
CA PRO A 445 8.65 -9.16 -1.27
C PRO A 445 7.37 -9.27 -0.41
N GLU A 446 6.76 -10.47 -0.42
CA GLU A 446 5.59 -10.79 0.38
C GLU A 446 5.92 -10.89 1.88
N TYR A 447 7.04 -11.53 2.20
CA TYR A 447 7.49 -11.74 3.57
C TYR A 447 8.81 -11.05 3.86
N TRP A 448 9.04 -10.74 5.14
CA TRP A 448 10.25 -10.07 5.61
C TRP A 448 11.53 -10.91 5.46
N ASP A 449 11.43 -12.23 5.30
CA ASP A 449 12.53 -13.14 4.99
C ASP A 449 12.83 -13.26 3.50
N MET A 450 12.03 -12.60 2.65
CA MET A 450 12.10 -12.65 1.19
C MET A 450 11.78 -14.04 0.61
N GLU A 451 11.06 -14.88 1.33
CA GLU A 451 10.49 -16.10 0.79
C GLU A 451 9.25 -15.82 -0.08
N ARG A 452 8.85 -16.77 -0.93
CA ARG A 452 7.71 -16.68 -1.85
C ARG A 452 7.81 -15.51 -2.83
N SER A 453 6.70 -14.77 -3.02
CA SER A 453 6.62 -13.67 -3.99
C SER A 453 7.64 -12.56 -3.71
N GLN A 454 8.37 -12.14 -4.76
CA GLN A 454 9.27 -11.00 -4.69
C GLN A 454 8.62 -9.70 -5.22
N ASN A 455 7.30 -9.71 -5.46
CA ASN A 455 6.58 -8.56 -5.99
C ASN A 455 5.18 -8.43 -5.38
N HIS A 456 5.14 -8.01 -4.13
CA HIS A 456 3.92 -7.86 -3.34
C HIS A 456 3.79 -6.43 -2.84
N ALA A 457 2.61 -5.82 -2.92
CA ALA A 457 2.44 -4.41 -2.57
C ALA A 457 1.99 -4.18 -1.11
N MET A 458 1.50 -5.20 -0.42
CA MET A 458 0.82 -5.09 0.88
C MET A 458 1.64 -4.41 1.99
N MET A 459 2.97 -4.50 1.94
CA MET A 459 3.88 -3.83 2.88
C MET A 459 4.23 -2.39 2.47
N GLY A 460 3.64 -1.86 1.40
CA GLY A 460 4.06 -0.59 0.78
C GLY A 460 3.45 0.68 1.37
N HIS A 461 2.67 0.60 2.44
CA HIS A 461 2.05 1.79 3.04
C HIS A 461 3.04 2.73 3.75
N VAL A 462 4.32 2.35 3.87
CA VAL A 462 5.40 3.28 4.23
C VAL A 462 5.44 4.52 3.33
N LYS A 463 4.99 4.40 2.08
CA LYS A 463 4.89 5.52 1.13
C LYS A 463 3.88 6.59 1.58
N GLU A 464 2.78 6.19 2.21
CA GLU A 464 1.86 7.13 2.87
C GLU A 464 2.57 7.94 3.96
N TRP A 465 3.39 7.29 4.78
CA TRP A 465 4.17 7.97 5.83
C TRP A 465 5.17 8.97 5.25
N PHE A 466 5.80 8.67 4.12
CA PHE A 466 6.72 9.60 3.44
C PHE A 466 6.04 10.94 3.10
N SER A 467 4.85 10.91 2.52
CA SER A 467 4.15 12.13 2.11
C SER A 467 3.43 12.82 3.27
N ARG A 468 2.69 12.05 4.09
CA ARG A 468 1.82 12.62 5.13
C ARG A 468 2.56 13.08 6.37
N TYR A 469 3.66 12.42 6.72
CA TYR A 469 4.33 12.67 7.99
C TYR A 469 5.78 13.12 7.82
N LEU A 470 6.58 12.47 6.98
CA LEU A 470 7.97 12.89 6.78
C LEU A 470 8.03 14.22 6.02
N ALA A 471 7.44 14.30 4.84
CA ALA A 471 7.27 15.57 4.14
C ALA A 471 6.23 16.47 4.84
N GLY A 472 5.16 15.87 5.41
CA GLY A 472 4.22 16.55 6.30
C GLY A 472 2.98 17.11 5.63
N ILE A 473 2.59 16.63 4.44
CA ILE A 473 1.37 17.06 3.74
C ILE A 473 0.21 16.12 4.09
N ASP A 474 -0.74 16.59 4.89
CA ASP A 474 -1.92 15.85 5.25
C ASP A 474 -3.17 16.74 5.17
N PHE A 475 -4.34 16.21 5.41
CA PHE A 475 -5.58 16.98 5.41
C PHE A 475 -6.16 17.13 6.83
N LEU A 476 -6.81 18.26 7.07
CA LEU A 476 -7.67 18.55 8.23
C LEU A 476 -9.13 18.38 7.88
N GLU A 477 -9.47 18.55 6.59
CA GLU A 477 -10.81 18.36 6.04
C GLU A 477 -10.71 17.58 4.74
N PRO A 478 -11.73 16.78 4.39
CA PRO A 478 -11.76 16.00 3.16
C PRO A 478 -11.41 16.81 1.92
N ALA A 479 -10.84 16.14 0.92
CA ALA A 479 -10.36 16.73 -0.33
C ALA A 479 -9.22 17.75 -0.17
N TYR A 480 -8.53 17.75 0.96
CA TYR A 480 -7.52 18.78 1.28
C TYR A 480 -8.10 20.22 1.27
N ARG A 481 -9.39 20.38 1.55
CA ARG A 481 -9.99 21.70 1.64
C ARG A 481 -9.31 22.56 2.70
N ARG A 482 -8.98 21.94 3.81
CA ARG A 482 -7.99 22.43 4.77
C ARG A 482 -6.83 21.45 4.83
N ILE A 483 -5.64 21.95 4.53
CA ILE A 483 -4.39 21.20 4.45
C ILE A 483 -3.69 21.33 5.82
N ARG A 484 -3.12 20.24 6.31
CA ARG A 484 -2.17 20.22 7.42
C ARG A 484 -0.76 20.11 6.87
N ILE A 485 0.09 21.07 7.23
CA ILE A 485 1.53 20.98 6.99
C ILE A 485 2.21 20.81 8.34
N ARG A 486 2.76 19.61 8.58
CA ARG A 486 3.46 19.24 9.80
C ARG A 486 4.53 18.19 9.51
N PRO A 487 5.73 18.60 9.09
CA PRO A 487 6.81 17.67 8.79
C PRO A 487 7.40 17.05 10.04
N CYS A 488 7.93 15.84 9.89
CA CYS A 488 8.88 15.23 10.82
C CYS A 488 10.29 15.48 10.29
N LEU A 489 11.21 15.86 11.17
CA LEU A 489 12.60 16.17 10.82
C LEU A 489 13.54 15.17 11.50
N PRO A 490 13.67 13.92 10.99
CA PRO A 490 14.55 12.94 11.59
C PRO A 490 16.02 13.37 11.51
N GLU A 491 16.79 12.98 12.52
CA GLU A 491 18.23 13.19 12.52
C GLU A 491 18.88 12.48 11.31
N GLY A 492 19.78 13.16 10.61
CA GLY A 492 20.45 12.63 9.42
C GLY A 492 19.71 12.86 8.09
N VAL A 493 18.45 13.29 8.11
CA VAL A 493 17.72 13.70 6.89
C VAL A 493 17.86 15.21 6.72
N GLU A 494 18.55 15.66 5.66
CA GLU A 494 18.76 17.08 5.41
C GLU A 494 17.56 17.77 4.75
N HIS A 495 16.84 17.04 3.89
CA HIS A 495 15.64 17.56 3.23
C HIS A 495 14.68 16.47 2.83
N ALA A 496 13.41 16.84 2.73
CA ALA A 496 12.39 16.07 2.03
C ALA A 496 11.41 17.01 1.30
N ARG A 497 10.84 16.49 0.23
CA ARG A 497 9.82 17.15 -0.58
C ARG A 497 8.76 16.15 -0.98
N ALA A 498 7.50 16.59 -0.95
CA ALA A 498 6.41 15.85 -1.55
C ALA A 498 5.52 16.78 -2.37
N THR A 499 4.87 16.18 -3.37
CA THR A 499 3.79 16.79 -4.12
C THR A 499 2.60 15.83 -4.08
N VAL A 500 1.46 16.33 -3.63
CA VAL A 500 0.22 15.56 -3.45
C VAL A 500 -0.89 16.17 -4.29
N PRO A 501 -1.61 15.35 -5.10
CA PRO A 501 -2.75 15.86 -5.86
C PRO A 501 -3.95 16.10 -4.94
N SER A 502 -4.74 17.12 -5.25
CA SER A 502 -6.05 17.33 -4.66
C SER A 502 -7.06 17.73 -5.74
N PRO A 503 -8.37 17.67 -5.47
CA PRO A 503 -9.40 18.17 -6.40
C PRO A 503 -9.25 19.65 -6.76
N TYR A 504 -8.52 20.40 -5.94
CA TYR A 504 -8.27 21.84 -6.12
C TYR A 504 -6.96 22.15 -6.86
N GLY A 505 -6.17 21.14 -7.15
CA GLY A 505 -4.85 21.26 -7.75
C GLY A 505 -3.76 20.62 -6.90
N GLN A 506 -2.53 20.84 -7.30
CA GLN A 506 -1.36 20.23 -6.68
C GLN A 506 -0.96 20.98 -5.41
N ILE A 507 -0.68 20.25 -4.34
CA ILE A 507 -0.10 20.76 -3.10
C ILE A 507 1.37 20.35 -3.12
N SER A 508 2.28 21.29 -2.88
CA SER A 508 3.70 20.99 -2.77
C SER A 508 4.26 21.55 -1.47
N PHE A 509 5.02 20.72 -0.78
CA PHE A 509 5.77 21.16 0.39
C PHE A 509 7.16 20.53 0.38
N ALA A 510 8.16 21.36 0.66
CA ALA A 510 9.55 20.97 0.82
C ALA A 510 10.11 21.61 2.09
N TRP A 511 10.94 20.86 2.78
CA TRP A 511 11.74 21.39 3.88
C TRP A 511 13.21 21.00 3.71
N LYS A 512 14.07 21.88 4.19
CA LYS A 512 15.52 21.68 4.26
C LYS A 512 16.04 22.20 5.59
N GLN A 513 16.67 21.32 6.36
CA GLN A 513 17.33 21.70 7.61
C GLN A 513 18.84 21.83 7.41
N GLY A 514 19.44 22.76 8.13
CA GLY A 514 20.86 23.03 8.06
C GLY A 514 21.37 23.79 9.27
N ARG A 515 22.65 24.14 9.25
CA ARG A 515 23.28 24.85 10.37
C ARG A 515 22.60 26.18 10.70
N THR A 516 22.02 26.84 9.73
CA THR A 516 21.37 28.17 9.87
C THR A 516 19.90 28.08 10.26
N GLY A 517 19.30 26.90 10.31
CA GLY A 517 17.89 26.70 10.64
C GLY A 517 17.14 25.83 9.66
N LEU A 518 15.81 25.98 9.63
CA LEU A 518 14.87 25.23 8.76
C LEU A 518 14.30 26.16 7.71
N ALA A 519 14.49 25.83 6.44
CA ALA A 519 13.89 26.49 5.30
C ALA A 519 12.79 25.61 4.69
N CYS A 520 11.62 26.21 4.42
CA CYS A 520 10.49 25.50 3.81
C CYS A 520 9.94 26.27 2.61
N GLU A 521 9.48 25.50 1.64
CA GLU A 521 8.73 26.01 0.47
C GLU A 521 7.35 25.35 0.45
N LEU A 522 6.30 26.16 0.34
CA LEU A 522 4.91 25.71 0.35
C LEU A 522 4.18 26.26 -0.86
N GLU A 523 3.46 25.41 -1.58
CA GLU A 523 2.50 25.80 -2.61
C GLU A 523 1.09 25.32 -2.22
N VAL A 524 0.16 26.27 -2.12
CA VAL A 524 -1.24 26.05 -1.75
C VAL A 524 -2.13 26.33 -2.97
N PRO A 525 -2.95 25.36 -3.42
CA PRO A 525 -3.82 25.54 -4.58
C PRO A 525 -5.02 26.47 -4.28
N PHE A 526 -5.68 26.91 -5.35
CA PHE A 526 -6.86 27.77 -5.24
C PHE A 526 -8.01 27.07 -4.51
N GLY A 527 -8.73 27.82 -3.66
CA GLY A 527 -9.91 27.29 -2.93
C GLY A 527 -9.59 26.46 -1.70
N THR A 528 -8.30 26.40 -1.31
CA THR A 528 -7.85 25.69 -0.10
C THR A 528 -7.10 26.61 0.86
N GLN A 529 -6.90 26.11 2.08
CA GLN A 529 -6.09 26.76 3.11
C GLN A 529 -5.16 25.74 3.75
N ALA A 530 -3.90 26.12 3.98
CA ALA A 530 -2.92 25.29 4.68
C ALA A 530 -2.61 25.86 6.05
N GLN A 531 -2.86 25.08 7.10
CA GLN A 531 -2.37 25.35 8.45
C GLN A 531 -0.98 24.73 8.61
N VAL A 532 -0.02 25.54 9.02
CA VAL A 532 1.39 25.14 9.06
C VAL A 532 1.88 25.09 10.50
N TRP A 533 2.40 23.92 10.88
CA TRP A 533 3.11 23.72 12.14
C TRP A 533 4.51 23.21 11.84
N LEU A 534 5.52 23.87 12.43
CA LEU A 534 6.92 23.48 12.22
C LEU A 534 7.56 23.08 13.54
N PRO A 535 8.39 22.04 13.56
CA PRO A 535 9.23 21.73 14.71
C PRO A 535 10.19 22.89 15.01
N ILE A 536 10.34 23.23 16.30
CA ILE A 536 11.20 24.33 16.75
C ILE A 536 12.05 23.89 17.95
N GLU A 537 13.31 24.30 17.95
CA GLU A 537 14.26 24.08 19.04
C GLU A 537 14.82 25.43 19.53
N GLY A 538 14.51 25.80 20.76
CA GLY A 538 14.97 27.06 21.34
C GLY A 538 14.38 28.32 20.68
N GLU A 539 15.04 29.45 20.85
CA GLU A 539 14.65 30.72 20.23
C GLU A 539 15.08 30.76 18.75
N GLN A 540 14.13 31.04 17.89
CA GLN A 540 14.37 31.14 16.45
C GLN A 540 13.58 32.32 15.87
N GLU A 541 14.14 32.96 14.85
CA GLU A 541 13.47 34.02 14.10
C GLU A 541 12.70 33.42 12.91
N LEU A 542 11.39 33.70 12.87
CA LEU A 542 10.52 33.28 11.78
C LEU A 542 10.34 34.38 10.77
N THR A 543 10.60 34.06 9.49
CA THR A 543 10.23 34.92 8.35
C THR A 543 9.38 34.16 7.35
N VAL A 544 8.46 34.88 6.71
CA VAL A 544 7.64 34.39 5.58
C VAL A 544 7.83 35.36 4.42
N ASN A 545 8.27 34.84 3.28
CA ASN A 545 8.60 35.65 2.08
C ASN A 545 9.57 36.80 2.41
N GLY A 546 10.55 36.54 3.31
CA GLY A 546 11.53 37.51 3.74
C GLY A 546 11.05 38.54 4.77
N GLN A 547 9.78 38.52 5.16
CA GLN A 547 9.23 39.41 6.20
C GLN A 547 9.09 38.67 7.53
N ARG A 548 9.49 39.33 8.63
CA ARG A 548 9.35 38.78 9.98
C ARG A 548 7.88 38.53 10.32
N LYS A 549 7.59 37.33 10.82
CA LYS A 549 6.24 36.93 11.23
C LYS A 549 6.17 36.86 12.76
N ALA A 550 5.54 37.87 13.36
CA ALA A 550 5.51 38.05 14.81
C ALA A 550 4.29 37.40 15.49
N ASP A 551 3.29 36.97 14.74
CA ASP A 551 2.02 36.40 15.23
C ASP A 551 2.03 34.86 15.38
N ALA A 552 3.16 34.21 15.11
CA ALA A 552 3.33 32.77 15.34
C ALA A 552 3.31 32.45 16.84
N ARG A 553 2.74 31.30 17.21
CA ARG A 553 2.53 30.89 18.61
C ARG A 553 2.96 29.45 18.81
N MET A 554 3.41 29.13 20.03
CA MET A 554 3.65 27.74 20.40
C MET A 554 2.34 26.97 20.41
N ALA A 555 2.30 25.85 19.68
CA ALA A 555 1.15 24.94 19.58
C ALA A 555 1.27 23.72 20.51
N GLY A 556 2.37 23.65 21.26
CA GLY A 556 2.75 22.59 22.16
C GLY A 556 4.26 22.59 22.36
N GLU A 557 4.78 21.63 23.13
CA GLU A 557 6.22 21.48 23.33
C GLU A 557 6.91 21.16 21.99
N GLY A 558 7.90 22.00 21.62
CA GLY A 558 8.69 21.81 20.39
C GLY A 558 7.94 22.04 19.08
N LEU A 559 6.74 22.65 19.08
CA LEU A 559 5.94 22.88 17.88
C LEU A 559 5.46 24.34 17.76
N LEU A 560 5.78 24.98 16.65
CA LEU A 560 5.38 26.35 16.34
C LEU A 560 4.22 26.37 15.36
N ASP A 561 3.10 27.01 15.72
CA ASP A 561 2.01 27.34 14.79
C ASP A 561 2.42 28.59 14.00
N VAL A 562 2.78 28.40 12.74
CA VAL A 562 3.17 29.45 11.80
C VAL A 562 1.95 30.22 11.29
N GLY A 563 0.77 29.61 11.38
CA GLY A 563 -0.51 30.19 10.93
C GLY A 563 -1.07 29.54 9.67
N THR A 564 -2.14 30.16 9.15
CA THR A 564 -2.90 29.70 8.00
C THR A 564 -2.47 30.44 6.74
N PHE A 565 -2.27 29.70 5.64
CA PHE A 565 -1.88 30.19 4.34
C PHE A 565 -2.97 29.87 3.31
N SER A 566 -3.40 30.86 2.55
CA SER A 566 -4.32 30.71 1.43
C SER A 566 -3.56 30.38 0.15
N ARG A 567 -4.25 30.39 -1.03
CA ARG A 567 -3.60 30.18 -2.33
C ARG A 567 -2.32 31.00 -2.48
N GLY A 568 -1.25 30.34 -2.89
CA GLY A 568 0.02 31.03 -3.18
C GLY A 568 1.25 30.14 -3.01
N ARG A 569 2.41 30.77 -3.21
CA ARG A 569 3.72 30.18 -2.94
C ARG A 569 4.37 30.95 -1.80
N TYR A 570 4.93 30.22 -0.86
CA TYR A 570 5.48 30.77 0.36
C TYR A 570 6.87 30.18 0.63
N SER A 571 7.82 31.06 0.93
CA SER A 571 9.11 30.69 1.49
C SER A 571 9.08 30.98 2.99
N ILE A 572 9.27 29.95 3.81
CA ILE A 572 9.21 30.05 5.27
C ILE A 572 10.61 29.71 5.80
N LEU A 573 11.16 30.56 6.65
CA LEU A 573 12.47 30.36 7.22
C LEU A 573 12.41 30.52 8.75
N LEU A 574 12.79 29.45 9.46
CA LEU A 574 13.11 29.45 10.88
C LEU A 574 14.62 29.52 11.02
N LYS A 575 15.15 30.68 11.41
CA LYS A 575 16.57 30.92 11.55
C LYS A 575 16.98 30.73 13.02
N LYS A 576 18.00 29.96 13.28
CA LYS A 576 18.60 29.83 14.62
C LYS A 576 19.19 31.21 15.02
N ALA A 577 18.92 31.64 16.26
CA ALA A 577 19.37 32.91 16.80
C ALA A 577 20.92 32.99 16.91
#